data_04f8e4654f1ab45c1c6b2e0097c5f273
#
_entry.id   04f8e4654f1ab45c1c6b2e0097c5f273
#
_cell.length_a   1.000
_cell.length_b   1.000
_cell.length_c   1.000
_cell.angle_alpha   90.00
_cell.angle_beta   90.00
_cell.angle_gamma   90.00
#
_symmetry.space_group_name_H-M   'P 1'
#
loop_
_entity.id
_entity.type
_entity.pdbx_description
1 polymer ?
#
loop_
_entity_poly.entity_id
_entity_poly.type
_entity_poly.pdbx_seq_one_letter_code
_entity_poly.pdbx_strand_id
1 'polypeptide(L)'
;QALALWQQIIRDDLADRVGFSLTHPRAAAQRAQSAWNTLMLNGGGELTDLWSYFQYDEDSQVFSEWARQYSARLDSLDAVSRHGAYQQLLALPEKQKPSVGLFAVPELPPLTRKVLDHLASVTLIEPARRDHQTLRVTSFVSREEELAGAARWAYERSTESDGRTAIVLLDMQKDRQRLEYFLREAFDCLDAQYNDLPVNFSTGMSLASTPMYRDALTVLEWESGALSRADWLA
;
A
#
# COMPACT_ATOMS: atom_id res chain seq x y z
N GLN A 1 -9.43 -12.00 -10.91
CA GLN A 1 -10.09 -11.97 -12.23
C GLN A 1 -9.66 -10.75 -13.05
N ALA A 2 -9.81 -9.51 -12.59
CA ALA A 2 -9.43 -8.30 -13.33
C ALA A 2 -7.96 -8.31 -13.80
N LEU A 3 -7.02 -8.65 -12.92
CA LEU A 3 -5.60 -8.73 -13.28
C LEU A 3 -5.33 -9.77 -14.36
N ALA A 4 -6.06 -10.89 -14.36
CA ALA A 4 -5.92 -11.92 -15.39
C ALA A 4 -6.36 -11.42 -16.77
N LEU A 5 -7.42 -10.61 -16.85
CA LEU A 5 -7.86 -9.96 -18.09
C LEU A 5 -6.79 -8.99 -18.60
N TRP A 6 -6.24 -8.15 -17.74
CA TRP A 6 -5.14 -7.26 -18.11
C TRP A 6 -3.91 -8.03 -18.62
N GLN A 7 -3.55 -9.15 -17.96
CA GLN A 7 -2.45 -10.00 -18.41
C GLN A 7 -2.71 -10.66 -19.77
N GLN A 8 -3.96 -11.02 -20.03
CA GLN A 8 -4.32 -11.59 -21.33
C GLN A 8 -4.24 -10.54 -22.43
N ILE A 9 -4.85 -9.37 -22.23
CA ILE A 9 -4.83 -8.26 -23.20
C ILE A 9 -3.40 -7.89 -23.57
N ILE A 10 -2.53 -7.73 -22.56
CA ILE A 10 -1.13 -7.36 -22.79
C ILE A 10 -0.38 -8.47 -23.51
N ARG A 11 -0.64 -9.74 -23.22
CA ARG A 11 -0.03 -10.86 -23.96
C ARG A 11 -0.48 -10.94 -25.40
N ASP A 12 -1.77 -10.72 -25.65
CA ASP A 12 -2.33 -10.73 -26.99
C ASP A 12 -1.71 -9.55 -27.82
N ASP A 13 -1.65 -8.36 -27.25
CA ASP A 13 -1.03 -7.19 -27.89
C ASP A 13 0.47 -7.39 -28.18
N LEU A 14 1.23 -8.01 -27.26
CA LEU A 14 2.65 -8.33 -27.46
C LEU A 14 2.89 -9.36 -28.57
N ALA A 15 1.96 -10.26 -28.80
CA ALA A 15 2.05 -11.23 -29.88
C ALA A 15 1.87 -10.60 -31.25
N ASP A 16 1.07 -9.51 -31.33
CA ASP A 16 0.74 -8.81 -32.57
C ASP A 16 1.73 -7.68 -32.90
N ARG A 17 2.45 -7.14 -31.91
CA ARG A 17 3.42 -6.03 -32.12
C ARG A 17 4.81 -6.53 -32.47
N VAL A 18 5.23 -6.30 -33.68
CA VAL A 18 6.59 -6.59 -34.14
C VAL A 18 7.58 -5.59 -33.53
N GLY A 19 8.63 -6.08 -32.87
CA GLY A 19 9.71 -5.23 -32.35
C GLY A 19 9.46 -4.62 -30.97
N PHE A 20 8.33 -4.93 -30.35
CA PHE A 20 8.01 -4.52 -28.96
C PHE A 20 8.07 -5.72 -28.03
N SER A 21 8.86 -5.61 -26.96
CA SER A 21 8.95 -6.66 -25.94
C SER A 21 8.90 -6.07 -24.55
N LEU A 22 8.09 -6.66 -23.67
CA LEU A 22 8.08 -6.33 -22.24
C LEU A 22 8.87 -7.35 -21.45
N THR A 23 9.82 -6.90 -20.67
CA THR A 23 10.62 -7.75 -19.77
C THR A 23 9.75 -8.44 -18.72
N HIS A 24 8.71 -7.74 -18.25
CA HIS A 24 7.83 -8.20 -17.16
C HIS A 24 6.34 -7.95 -17.47
N PRO A 25 5.67 -8.77 -18.31
CA PRO A 25 4.26 -8.55 -18.69
C PRO A 25 3.30 -8.52 -17.49
N ARG A 26 3.58 -9.29 -16.43
CA ARG A 26 2.78 -9.28 -15.20
C ARG A 26 2.87 -7.93 -14.45
N ALA A 27 4.04 -7.35 -14.38
CA ALA A 27 4.23 -6.04 -13.74
C ALA A 27 3.56 -4.93 -14.55
N ALA A 28 3.63 -5.00 -15.88
CA ALA A 28 2.90 -4.09 -16.76
C ALA A 28 1.38 -4.19 -16.55
N ALA A 29 0.82 -5.39 -16.44
CA ALA A 29 -0.59 -5.61 -16.16
C ALA A 29 -1.01 -5.03 -14.80
N GLN A 30 -0.19 -5.17 -13.77
CA GLN A 30 -0.45 -4.56 -12.45
C GLN A 30 -0.45 -3.03 -12.52
N ARG A 31 0.50 -2.45 -13.25
CA ARG A 31 0.57 -0.99 -13.47
C ARG A 31 -0.62 -0.48 -14.27
N ALA A 32 -0.99 -1.17 -15.35
CA ALA A 32 -2.15 -0.82 -16.16
C ALA A 32 -3.45 -0.89 -15.35
N GLN A 33 -3.64 -1.93 -14.55
CA GLN A 33 -4.79 -2.04 -13.64
C GLN A 33 -4.80 -0.91 -12.60
N SER A 34 -3.64 -0.56 -12.04
CA SER A 34 -3.54 0.53 -11.06
C SER A 34 -3.85 1.88 -11.70
N ALA A 35 -3.30 2.16 -12.88
CA ALA A 35 -3.58 3.36 -13.65
C ALA A 35 -5.06 3.47 -14.00
N TRP A 36 -5.67 2.38 -14.46
CA TRP A 36 -7.10 2.31 -14.72
C TRP A 36 -7.94 2.64 -13.49
N ASN A 37 -7.62 2.04 -12.34
CA ASN A 37 -8.33 2.31 -11.09
C ASN A 37 -8.23 3.78 -10.69
N THR A 38 -7.04 4.37 -10.82
CA THR A 38 -6.81 5.78 -10.50
C THR A 38 -7.61 6.69 -11.45
N LEU A 39 -7.57 6.38 -12.74
CA LEU A 39 -8.31 7.13 -13.77
C LEU A 39 -9.81 7.12 -13.52
N MET A 40 -10.38 5.94 -13.25
CA MET A 40 -11.82 5.78 -13.01
C MET A 40 -12.27 6.48 -11.73
N LEU A 41 -11.49 6.39 -10.65
CA LEU A 41 -11.82 7.01 -9.38
C LEU A 41 -11.77 8.54 -9.44
N ASN A 42 -10.79 9.10 -10.14
CA ASN A 42 -10.54 10.54 -10.18
C ASN A 42 -11.20 11.22 -11.39
N GLY A 43 -11.37 10.51 -12.51
CA GLY A 43 -12.05 11.02 -13.71
C GLY A 43 -13.58 11.04 -13.61
N GLY A 44 -14.14 10.72 -12.44
CA GLY A 44 -15.58 10.73 -12.22
C GLY A 44 -16.37 9.67 -12.99
N GLY A 45 -15.66 8.72 -13.63
CA GLY A 45 -16.25 7.62 -14.38
C GLY A 45 -16.56 7.91 -15.85
N GLU A 46 -16.36 9.12 -16.33
CA GLU A 46 -16.54 9.50 -17.73
C GLU A 46 -15.18 9.53 -18.42
N LEU A 47 -14.96 8.58 -19.33
CA LEU A 47 -13.66 8.42 -20.01
C LEU A 47 -13.61 9.10 -21.37
N THR A 48 -14.75 9.47 -21.94
CA THR A 48 -14.86 9.90 -23.33
C THR A 48 -13.98 11.10 -23.65
N ASP A 49 -13.87 12.05 -22.73
CA ASP A 49 -13.10 13.26 -22.93
C ASP A 49 -11.62 13.09 -22.55
N LEU A 50 -11.29 12.05 -21.77
CA LEU A 50 -9.93 11.83 -21.27
C LEU A 50 -9.02 11.17 -22.31
N TRP A 51 -9.55 10.46 -23.30
CA TRP A 51 -8.75 9.76 -24.30
C TRP A 51 -7.87 10.69 -25.13
N SER A 52 -8.25 11.93 -25.30
CA SER A 52 -7.45 12.94 -25.99
C SER A 52 -6.12 13.26 -25.30
N TYR A 53 -6.06 13.11 -23.98
CA TYR A 53 -4.86 13.36 -23.19
C TYR A 53 -3.82 12.24 -23.30
N PHE A 54 -4.21 11.05 -23.74
CA PHE A 54 -3.31 9.89 -23.89
C PHE A 54 -2.61 9.82 -25.26
N GLN A 55 -2.56 10.90 -26.00
CA GLN A 55 -1.95 10.94 -27.33
C GLN A 55 -0.52 11.48 -27.34
N TYR A 56 -0.03 11.97 -26.19
CA TYR A 56 1.21 12.73 -26.13
C TYR A 56 2.49 11.88 -26.04
N ASP A 57 2.39 10.67 -25.55
CA ASP A 57 3.53 9.75 -25.43
C ASP A 57 3.10 8.31 -25.76
N GLU A 58 4.08 7.48 -26.14
CA GLU A 58 3.85 6.12 -26.61
C GLU A 58 3.27 5.22 -25.50
N ASP A 59 3.77 5.34 -24.27
CA ASP A 59 3.28 4.52 -23.14
C ASP A 59 1.81 4.82 -22.83
N SER A 60 1.42 6.10 -22.87
CA SER A 60 0.03 6.52 -22.68
C SER A 60 -0.87 6.05 -23.82
N GLN A 61 -0.40 6.08 -25.06
CA GLN A 61 -1.15 5.56 -26.21
C GLN A 61 -1.40 4.06 -26.05
N VAL A 62 -0.36 3.28 -25.74
CA VAL A 62 -0.46 1.84 -25.51
C VAL A 62 -1.41 1.53 -24.35
N PHE A 63 -1.29 2.26 -23.24
CA PHE A 63 -2.22 2.12 -22.13
C PHE A 63 -3.67 2.39 -22.54
N SER A 64 -3.91 3.44 -23.35
CA SER A 64 -5.26 3.78 -23.81
C SER A 64 -5.88 2.67 -24.66
N GLU A 65 -5.09 2.01 -25.51
CA GLU A 65 -5.53 0.87 -26.31
C GLU A 65 -5.90 -0.32 -25.42
N TRP A 66 -5.03 -0.68 -24.47
CA TRP A 66 -5.32 -1.74 -23.51
C TRP A 66 -6.56 -1.45 -22.67
N ALA A 67 -6.74 -0.19 -22.26
CA ALA A 67 -7.91 0.22 -21.47
C ALA A 67 -9.23 0.11 -22.26
N ARG A 68 -9.21 0.45 -23.57
CA ARG A 68 -10.36 0.23 -24.47
C ARG A 68 -10.67 -1.25 -24.64
N GLN A 69 -9.64 -2.07 -24.86
CA GLN A 69 -9.79 -3.53 -24.96
C GLN A 69 -10.32 -4.12 -23.65
N TYR A 70 -9.87 -3.62 -22.51
CA TYR A 70 -10.36 -4.05 -21.20
C TYR A 70 -11.86 -3.74 -21.03
N SER A 71 -12.29 -2.52 -21.39
CA SER A 71 -13.72 -2.16 -21.36
C SER A 71 -14.54 -3.05 -22.29
N ALA A 72 -14.12 -3.22 -23.55
CA ALA A 72 -14.82 -4.06 -24.52
C ALA A 72 -14.90 -5.53 -24.07
N ARG A 73 -13.85 -6.01 -23.37
CA ARG A 73 -13.85 -7.37 -22.84
C ARG A 73 -14.81 -7.54 -21.68
N LEU A 74 -14.91 -6.54 -20.80
CA LEU A 74 -15.92 -6.54 -19.72
C LEU A 74 -17.33 -6.57 -20.31
N ASP A 75 -17.62 -5.74 -21.32
CA ASP A 75 -18.91 -5.71 -21.97
C ASP A 75 -19.24 -7.06 -22.64
N SER A 76 -18.28 -7.70 -23.31
CA SER A 76 -18.47 -9.01 -23.94
C SER A 76 -18.73 -10.14 -22.95
N LEU A 77 -18.27 -10.00 -21.70
CA LEU A 77 -18.45 -10.97 -20.61
C LEU A 77 -19.68 -10.67 -19.75
N ASP A 78 -20.45 -9.63 -20.07
CA ASP A 78 -21.51 -9.09 -19.22
C ASP A 78 -21.02 -8.87 -17.77
N ALA A 79 -19.77 -8.40 -17.65
CA ALA A 79 -19.08 -8.23 -16.39
C ALA A 79 -18.91 -6.75 -16.04
N VAL A 80 -19.03 -6.43 -14.77
CA VAL A 80 -18.91 -5.07 -14.28
C VAL A 80 -17.66 -4.95 -13.42
N SER A 81 -16.83 -3.93 -13.71
CA SER A 81 -15.72 -3.57 -12.84
C SER A 81 -16.26 -2.95 -11.53
N ARG A 82 -15.40 -2.87 -10.49
CA ARG A 82 -15.77 -2.15 -9.25
C ARG A 82 -16.27 -0.73 -9.55
N HIS A 83 -15.63 -0.03 -10.47
CA HIS A 83 -15.99 1.34 -10.84
C HIS A 83 -17.26 1.40 -11.68
N GLY A 84 -17.48 0.41 -12.55
CA GLY A 84 -18.74 0.23 -13.28
C GLY A 84 -19.89 -0.03 -12.34
N ALA A 85 -19.70 -0.77 -11.24
CA ALA A 85 -20.71 -0.93 -10.19
C ALA A 85 -21.08 0.41 -9.52
N TYR A 86 -20.12 1.32 -9.35
CA TYR A 86 -20.42 2.68 -8.87
C TYR A 86 -21.28 3.46 -9.85
N GLN A 87 -21.05 3.32 -11.16
CA GLN A 87 -21.91 3.92 -12.19
C GLN A 87 -23.34 3.37 -12.14
N GLN A 88 -23.49 2.05 -11.96
CA GLN A 88 -24.81 1.45 -11.78
C GLN A 88 -25.51 1.95 -10.52
N LEU A 89 -24.78 2.15 -9.42
CA LEU A 89 -25.36 2.76 -8.21
C LEU A 89 -25.86 4.18 -8.44
N LEU A 90 -25.12 4.98 -9.22
CA LEU A 90 -25.52 6.34 -9.59
C LEU A 90 -26.75 6.38 -10.51
N ALA A 91 -27.01 5.31 -11.27
CA ALA A 91 -28.19 5.18 -12.13
C ALA A 91 -29.45 4.75 -11.37
N LEU A 92 -29.32 4.32 -10.10
CA LEU A 92 -30.49 3.97 -9.28
C LEU A 92 -31.28 5.22 -8.92
N PRO A 93 -32.64 5.11 -8.84
CA PRO A 93 -33.47 6.23 -8.42
C PRO A 93 -33.12 6.65 -6.99
N GLU A 94 -33.10 7.95 -6.76
CA GLU A 94 -32.90 8.50 -5.42
C GLU A 94 -33.99 8.01 -4.46
N LYS A 95 -33.55 7.42 -3.36
CA LYS A 95 -34.38 6.99 -2.24
C LYS A 95 -34.15 7.92 -1.05
N GLN A 96 -34.92 7.72 0.03
CA GLN A 96 -34.66 8.39 1.29
C GLN A 96 -33.19 8.13 1.72
N LYS A 97 -32.42 9.23 1.79
CA LYS A 97 -30.98 9.17 2.08
C LYS A 97 -30.74 9.01 3.59
N PRO A 98 -30.05 7.95 4.02
CA PRO A 98 -29.59 7.86 5.40
C PRO A 98 -28.57 8.97 5.68
N SER A 99 -28.50 9.41 6.95
CA SER A 99 -27.44 10.33 7.39
C SER A 99 -26.16 9.56 7.66
N VAL A 100 -25.05 9.98 7.04
CA VAL A 100 -23.72 9.36 7.18
C VAL A 100 -22.71 10.42 7.62
N GLY A 101 -22.05 10.20 8.74
CA GLY A 101 -20.93 11.02 9.19
C GLY A 101 -19.60 10.46 8.69
N LEU A 102 -18.80 11.28 8.01
CA LEU A 102 -17.44 10.96 7.64
C LEU A 102 -16.46 11.62 8.63
N PHE A 103 -15.82 10.81 9.47
CA PHE A 103 -14.90 11.30 10.49
C PHE A 103 -13.45 11.22 10.00
N ALA A 104 -12.73 12.35 10.06
CA ALA A 104 -11.31 12.46 9.77
C ALA A 104 -10.90 11.89 8.38
N VAL A 105 -11.78 11.97 7.38
CA VAL A 105 -11.45 11.57 6.01
C VAL A 105 -10.85 12.77 5.29
N PRO A 106 -9.55 12.74 4.92
CA PRO A 106 -8.88 13.91 4.38
C PRO A 106 -9.46 14.30 3.01
N GLU A 107 -9.60 13.36 2.12
CA GLU A 107 -10.14 13.59 0.78
C GLU A 107 -10.68 12.27 0.20
N LEU A 108 -11.83 12.34 -0.46
CA LEU A 108 -12.42 11.20 -1.16
C LEU A 108 -12.22 11.37 -2.67
N PRO A 109 -11.89 10.29 -3.39
CA PRO A 109 -11.88 10.32 -4.84
C PRO A 109 -13.23 10.81 -5.39
N PRO A 110 -13.26 11.63 -6.45
CA PRO A 110 -14.45 12.24 -6.98
C PRO A 110 -15.62 11.27 -7.27
N LEU A 111 -15.32 10.10 -7.85
CA LEU A 111 -16.34 9.08 -8.08
C LEU A 111 -16.95 8.55 -6.77
N THR A 112 -16.10 8.29 -5.78
CA THR A 112 -16.57 7.83 -4.45
C THR A 112 -17.44 8.89 -3.79
N ARG A 113 -17.04 10.15 -3.89
CA ARG A 113 -17.81 11.29 -3.37
C ARG A 113 -19.17 11.39 -4.05
N LYS A 114 -19.24 11.33 -5.39
CA LYS A 114 -20.49 11.31 -6.15
C LYS A 114 -21.43 10.21 -5.68
N VAL A 115 -20.91 8.97 -5.51
CA VAL A 115 -21.71 7.82 -5.07
C VAL A 115 -22.26 8.03 -3.66
N LEU A 116 -21.43 8.51 -2.74
CA LEU A 116 -21.86 8.79 -1.37
C LEU A 116 -22.94 9.88 -1.32
N ASP A 117 -22.77 10.98 -2.03
CA ASP A 117 -23.73 12.08 -2.08
C ASP A 117 -25.07 11.65 -2.75
N HIS A 118 -25.00 10.67 -3.68
CA HIS A 118 -26.20 10.09 -4.30
C HIS A 118 -26.97 9.20 -3.32
N LEU A 119 -26.25 8.37 -2.53
CA LEU A 119 -26.86 7.36 -1.66
C LEU A 119 -27.17 7.87 -0.25
N ALA A 120 -26.53 8.92 0.24
CA ALA A 120 -26.62 9.37 1.62
C ALA A 120 -26.55 10.90 1.74
N SER A 121 -27.08 11.41 2.86
CA SER A 121 -26.80 12.77 3.32
C SER A 121 -25.50 12.78 4.09
N VAL A 122 -24.43 13.30 3.50
CA VAL A 122 -23.07 13.21 4.04
C VAL A 122 -22.70 14.43 4.85
N THR A 123 -22.30 14.22 6.09
CA THR A 123 -21.75 15.25 6.98
C THR A 123 -20.28 14.96 7.23
N LEU A 124 -19.41 15.94 6.97
CA LEU A 124 -17.99 15.83 7.33
C LEU A 124 -17.82 16.18 8.81
N ILE A 125 -17.22 15.29 9.57
CA ILE A 125 -16.91 15.47 10.98
C ILE A 125 -15.41 15.66 11.10
N GLU A 126 -14.99 16.88 11.31
CA GLU A 126 -13.58 17.16 11.56
C GLU A 126 -13.19 16.68 12.97
N PRO A 127 -11.98 16.07 13.10
CA PRO A 127 -11.46 15.78 14.42
C PRO A 127 -11.29 17.07 15.21
N ALA A 128 -11.71 17.06 16.48
CA ALA A 128 -11.48 18.20 17.35
C ALA A 128 -9.98 18.55 17.33
N ARG A 129 -9.65 19.77 16.92
CA ARG A 129 -8.28 20.29 17.03
C ARG A 129 -7.92 20.28 18.52
N ARG A 130 -6.98 19.42 18.88
CA ARG A 130 -6.34 19.53 20.19
C ARG A 130 -5.44 20.75 20.14
N ASP A 131 -5.76 21.76 20.93
CA ASP A 131 -4.92 22.92 21.09
C ASP A 131 -3.53 22.47 21.59
N HIS A 132 -2.55 22.80 20.77
CA HIS A 132 -1.13 22.92 21.08
C HIS A 132 -0.45 21.85 21.94
N GLN A 133 -0.09 20.77 21.31
CA GLN A 133 1.04 19.99 21.78
C GLN A 133 2.33 20.69 21.32
N THR A 134 3.29 20.85 22.22
CA THR A 134 4.58 21.42 21.88
C THR A 134 5.32 20.50 20.92
N LEU A 135 5.43 20.90 19.65
CA LEU A 135 6.24 20.18 18.67
C LEU A 135 7.72 20.41 19.01
N ARG A 136 8.44 19.33 19.29
CA ARG A 136 9.90 19.36 19.41
C ARG A 136 10.48 18.68 18.18
N VAL A 137 11.36 19.37 17.48
CA VAL A 137 12.09 18.82 16.32
C VAL A 137 13.54 18.64 16.76
N THR A 138 14.06 17.43 16.57
CA THR A 138 15.45 17.07 16.84
C THR A 138 16.08 16.54 15.57
N SER A 139 17.27 17.03 15.25
CA SER A 139 18.05 16.58 14.10
C SER A 139 19.15 15.64 14.57
N PHE A 140 19.40 14.59 13.81
CA PHE A 140 20.44 13.59 14.06
C PHE A 140 21.39 13.51 12.87
N VAL A 141 22.62 13.09 13.09
CA VAL A 141 23.64 12.98 12.04
C VAL A 141 23.39 11.78 11.12
N SER A 142 22.78 10.72 11.67
CA SER A 142 22.49 9.50 10.93
C SER A 142 21.13 8.93 11.28
N ARG A 143 20.62 8.04 10.40
CA ARG A 143 19.37 7.29 10.65
C ARG A 143 19.47 6.41 11.89
N GLU A 144 20.64 5.85 12.16
CA GLU A 144 20.89 5.03 13.35
C GLU A 144 20.79 5.83 14.63
N GLU A 145 21.39 7.01 14.66
CA GLU A 145 21.27 7.91 15.81
C GLU A 145 19.84 8.39 16.04
N GLU A 146 19.09 8.64 14.97
CA GLU A 146 17.68 8.99 15.03
C GLU A 146 16.85 7.85 15.68
N LEU A 147 17.04 6.60 15.22
CA LEU A 147 16.34 5.45 15.77
C LEU A 147 16.73 5.17 17.23
N ALA A 148 18.01 5.26 17.55
CA ALA A 148 18.50 5.14 18.92
C ALA A 148 17.96 6.28 19.83
N GLY A 149 17.90 7.50 19.31
CA GLY A 149 17.30 8.64 19.99
C GLY A 149 15.81 8.46 20.24
N ALA A 150 15.07 7.93 19.25
CA ALA A 150 13.66 7.65 19.39
C ALA A 150 13.39 6.54 20.44
N ALA A 151 14.24 5.51 20.48
CA ALA A 151 14.14 4.43 21.47
C ALA A 151 14.39 4.95 22.90
N ARG A 152 15.42 5.76 23.11
CA ARG A 152 15.70 6.40 24.42
C ARG A 152 14.56 7.30 24.85
N TRP A 153 14.07 8.13 23.95
CA TRP A 153 12.91 8.99 24.23
C TRP A 153 11.67 8.17 24.63
N ALA A 154 11.41 7.05 23.97
CA ALA A 154 10.28 6.18 24.32
C ALA A 154 10.45 5.58 25.72
N TYR A 155 11.66 5.15 26.07
CA TYR A 155 11.99 4.66 27.42
C TYR A 155 11.77 5.75 28.48
N GLU A 156 12.33 6.94 28.30
CA GLU A 156 12.16 8.08 29.20
C GLU A 156 10.68 8.41 29.42
N ARG A 157 9.90 8.43 28.34
CA ARG A 157 8.46 8.69 28.43
C ARG A 157 7.68 7.59 29.14
N SER A 158 8.07 6.33 28.97
CA SER A 158 7.43 5.20 29.65
C SER A 158 7.65 5.22 31.17
N THR A 159 8.78 5.80 31.60
CA THR A 159 9.12 5.94 33.04
C THR A 159 8.53 7.20 33.69
N GLU A 160 8.27 8.25 32.90
CA GLU A 160 7.74 9.52 33.40
C GLU A 160 6.21 9.57 33.53
N SER A 161 5.49 8.76 32.80
CA SER A 161 4.01 8.81 32.75
C SER A 161 3.38 7.47 32.41
N ASP A 162 2.18 7.21 32.94
CA ASP A 162 1.29 6.10 32.54
C ASP A 162 0.73 6.26 31.10
N GLY A 163 1.21 7.26 30.38
CA GLY A 163 0.77 7.59 29.02
C GLY A 163 1.28 6.58 27.99
N ARG A 164 0.44 6.29 26.98
CA ARG A 164 0.86 5.50 25.82
C ARG A 164 1.77 6.34 24.93
N THR A 165 2.94 5.82 24.63
CA THR A 165 3.90 6.41 23.69
C THR A 165 3.88 5.65 22.38
N ALA A 166 3.94 6.35 21.25
CA ALA A 166 3.99 5.73 19.93
C ALA A 166 5.14 6.31 19.12
N ILE A 167 5.88 5.43 18.45
CA ILE A 167 6.88 5.79 17.43
C ILE A 167 6.29 5.47 16.07
N VAL A 168 6.24 6.47 15.18
CA VAL A 168 5.76 6.30 13.80
C VAL A 168 6.94 6.32 12.87
N LEU A 169 7.17 5.22 12.16
CA LEU A 169 8.21 5.10 11.13
C LEU A 169 7.60 5.33 9.76
N LEU A 170 8.27 6.12 8.92
CA LEU A 170 7.86 6.33 7.52
C LEU A 170 8.09 5.08 6.67
N ASP A 171 9.15 4.32 6.96
CA ASP A 171 9.46 3.04 6.32
C ASP A 171 9.66 1.95 7.38
N MET A 172 8.54 1.34 7.77
CA MET A 172 8.54 0.29 8.78
C MET A 172 9.34 -0.95 8.35
N GLN A 173 9.32 -1.31 7.09
CA GLN A 173 10.01 -2.52 6.62
C GLN A 173 11.53 -2.39 6.73
N LYS A 174 12.04 -1.21 6.40
CA LYS A 174 13.47 -0.92 6.42
C LYS A 174 14.03 -0.73 7.83
N ASP A 175 13.28 -0.03 8.68
CA ASP A 175 13.82 0.48 9.95
C ASP A 175 13.41 -0.33 11.16
N ARG A 176 12.42 -1.25 11.03
CA ARG A 176 11.86 -1.99 12.14
C ARG A 176 12.89 -2.78 12.95
N GLN A 177 13.73 -3.57 12.28
CA GLN A 177 14.69 -4.43 12.98
C GLN A 177 15.72 -3.61 13.78
N ARG A 178 16.16 -2.48 13.20
CA ARG A 178 17.08 -1.55 13.87
C ARG A 178 16.41 -0.87 15.06
N LEU A 179 15.19 -0.39 14.88
CA LEU A 179 14.43 0.22 15.99
C LEU A 179 14.16 -0.79 17.09
N GLU A 180 13.81 -2.05 16.76
CA GLU A 180 13.61 -3.11 17.74
C GLU A 180 14.88 -3.36 18.55
N TYR A 181 16.05 -3.41 17.90
CA TYR A 181 17.33 -3.56 18.60
C TYR A 181 17.57 -2.41 19.59
N PHE A 182 17.41 -1.16 19.17
CA PHE A 182 17.61 -0.01 20.03
C PHE A 182 16.57 0.09 21.16
N LEU A 183 15.34 -0.35 20.93
CA LEU A 183 14.33 -0.45 21.98
C LEU A 183 14.70 -1.50 23.01
N ARG A 184 15.14 -2.69 22.56
CA ARG A 184 15.63 -3.74 23.46
C ARG A 184 16.81 -3.27 24.30
N GLU A 185 17.73 -2.53 23.71
CA GLU A 185 18.87 -1.92 24.41
C GLU A 185 18.40 -0.87 25.43
N ALA A 186 17.52 0.04 25.03
CA ALA A 186 17.03 1.11 25.90
C ALA A 186 16.21 0.60 27.09
N PHE A 187 15.47 -0.50 26.91
CA PHE A 187 14.65 -1.13 27.95
C PHE A 187 15.38 -2.26 28.70
N ASP A 188 16.68 -2.44 28.44
CA ASP A 188 17.51 -3.51 29.06
C ASP A 188 16.88 -4.91 28.93
N CYS A 189 16.39 -5.23 27.73
CA CYS A 189 15.71 -6.49 27.44
C CYS A 189 16.20 -7.16 26.15
N LEU A 190 17.51 -7.11 25.87
CA LEU A 190 18.11 -7.69 24.67
C LEU A 190 17.79 -9.18 24.49
N ASP A 191 17.78 -9.94 25.60
CA ASP A 191 17.56 -11.38 25.60
C ASP A 191 16.07 -11.76 25.78
N ALA A 192 15.15 -10.78 25.89
CA ALA A 192 13.74 -11.04 26.11
C ALA A 192 13.11 -11.71 24.88
N GLN A 193 12.18 -12.65 25.13
CA GLN A 193 11.37 -13.21 24.05
C GLN A 193 10.45 -12.12 23.47
N TYR A 194 10.00 -12.31 22.22
CA TYR A 194 9.18 -11.33 21.52
C TYR A 194 7.88 -10.97 22.28
N ASN A 195 7.26 -11.94 22.92
CA ASN A 195 6.02 -11.74 23.70
C ASN A 195 6.24 -11.00 25.02
N ASP A 196 7.47 -10.93 25.50
CA ASP A 196 7.84 -10.31 26.78
C ASP A 196 8.41 -8.89 26.58
N LEU A 197 8.40 -8.39 25.34
CA LEU A 197 8.86 -7.04 25.05
C LEU A 197 7.88 -5.99 25.62
N PRO A 198 8.40 -4.91 26.23
CA PRO A 198 7.58 -3.81 26.72
C PRO A 198 7.00 -2.93 25.61
N VAL A 199 7.21 -3.31 24.37
CA VAL A 199 6.79 -2.58 23.17
C VAL A 199 6.01 -3.49 22.23
N ASN A 200 5.02 -2.90 21.51
CA ASN A 200 4.23 -3.62 20.54
C ASN A 200 4.45 -2.99 19.13
N PHE A 201 4.66 -3.84 18.14
CA PHE A 201 4.77 -3.44 16.75
C PHE A 201 3.45 -3.69 16.02
N SER A 202 2.93 -2.68 15.33
CA SER A 202 1.65 -2.75 14.60
C SER A 202 1.70 -3.69 13.39
N THR A 203 2.89 -4.01 12.89
CA THR A 203 3.09 -4.93 11.76
C THR A 203 3.79 -6.20 12.20
N GLY A 204 3.36 -7.33 11.67
CA GLY A 204 4.07 -8.60 11.83
C GLY A 204 5.50 -8.55 11.27
N MET A 205 6.33 -9.54 11.57
CA MET A 205 7.61 -9.77 10.90
C MET A 205 7.40 -10.71 9.71
N SER A 206 8.19 -10.50 8.64
CA SER A 206 8.26 -11.50 7.59
C SER A 206 8.82 -12.80 8.18
N LEU A 207 8.20 -13.94 7.87
CA LEU A 207 8.70 -15.25 8.30
C LEU A 207 10.15 -15.45 7.86
N ALA A 208 10.49 -14.96 6.66
CA ALA A 208 11.85 -15.03 6.10
C ALA A 208 12.90 -14.24 6.92
N SER A 209 12.48 -13.29 7.77
CA SER A 209 13.38 -12.52 8.63
C SER A 209 13.55 -13.12 10.03
N THR A 210 12.80 -14.17 10.36
CA THR A 210 12.94 -14.84 11.66
C THR A 210 14.17 -15.74 11.70
N PRO A 211 14.94 -15.78 12.79
CA PRO A 211 16.11 -16.64 12.91
C PRO A 211 15.81 -18.10 12.59
N MET A 212 14.75 -18.65 13.19
CA MET A 212 14.35 -20.04 12.98
C MET A 212 14.12 -20.38 11.48
N TYR A 213 13.49 -19.48 10.73
CA TYR A 213 13.24 -19.69 9.30
C TYR A 213 14.55 -19.64 8.51
N ARG A 214 15.44 -18.68 8.81
CA ARG A 214 16.76 -18.59 8.18
C ARG A 214 17.62 -19.81 8.48
N ASP A 215 17.63 -20.27 9.72
CA ASP A 215 18.35 -21.46 10.12
C ASP A 215 17.84 -22.71 9.37
N ALA A 216 16.50 -22.85 9.27
CA ALA A 216 15.89 -23.94 8.51
C ALA A 216 16.23 -23.86 7.02
N LEU A 217 16.20 -22.67 6.41
CA LEU A 217 16.64 -22.51 5.01
C LEU A 217 18.12 -22.83 4.84
N THR A 218 18.99 -22.38 5.74
CA THR A 218 20.43 -22.68 5.69
C THR A 218 20.70 -24.19 5.71
N VAL A 219 19.96 -24.94 6.55
CA VAL A 219 20.04 -26.42 6.58
C VAL A 219 19.58 -27.02 5.26
N LEU A 220 18.46 -26.54 4.69
CA LEU A 220 17.95 -27.01 3.40
C LEU A 220 18.90 -26.70 2.24
N GLU A 221 19.49 -25.51 2.22
CA GLU A 221 20.48 -25.09 1.23
C GLU A 221 21.76 -25.94 1.32
N TRP A 222 22.17 -26.32 2.54
CA TRP A 222 23.27 -27.22 2.76
C TRP A 222 22.94 -28.64 2.25
N GLU A 223 21.81 -29.18 2.63
CA GLU A 223 21.33 -30.49 2.17
C GLU A 223 21.20 -30.56 0.64
N SER A 224 20.78 -29.49 0.01
CA SER A 224 20.66 -29.38 -1.45
C SER A 224 22.02 -29.18 -2.16
N GLY A 225 23.11 -28.95 -1.42
CA GLY A 225 24.44 -28.64 -1.96
C GLY A 225 24.57 -27.22 -2.53
N ALA A 226 23.61 -26.36 -2.27
CA ALA A 226 23.63 -24.95 -2.71
C ALA A 226 24.62 -24.10 -1.88
N LEU A 227 24.91 -24.50 -0.64
CA LEU A 227 25.90 -23.86 0.23
C LEU A 227 27.17 -24.72 0.33
N SER A 228 28.31 -24.08 0.11
CA SER A 228 29.60 -24.71 0.37
C SER A 228 29.93 -24.67 1.87
N ARG A 229 30.83 -25.58 2.31
CA ARG A 229 31.29 -25.58 3.70
C ARG A 229 32.02 -24.29 4.10
N ALA A 230 32.57 -23.54 3.14
CA ALA A 230 33.20 -22.25 3.36
C ALA A 230 32.18 -21.12 3.63
N ASP A 231 31.03 -21.17 2.97
CA ASP A 231 29.97 -20.17 3.14
C ASP A 231 29.26 -20.31 4.50
N TRP A 232 29.36 -21.50 5.12
CA TRP A 232 28.77 -21.76 6.43
C TRP A 232 29.65 -21.26 7.60
N LEU A 233 30.95 -21.06 7.36
CA LEU A 233 31.89 -20.61 8.37
C LEU A 233 32.17 -19.10 8.33
N ALA A 234 31.54 -18.36 7.38
CA ALA A 234 31.63 -16.93 7.24
C ALA A 234 30.43 -16.22 7.94
#